data_87d9c6ebf922504cd786853bd2752b3c
#
_entry.id   87d9c6ebf922504cd786853bd2752b3c
#
_cell.length_a   1.000
_cell.length_b   1.000
_cell.length_c   1.000
_cell.angle_alpha   90.00
_cell.angle_beta   90.00
_cell.angle_gamma   90.00
#
_symmetry.space_group_name_H-M   'P 1'
#
loop_
_entity.id
_entity.type
_entity.pdbx_description
1 polymer ?
#
loop_
_entity_poly.entity_id
_entity_poly.type
_entity_poly.pdbx_seq_one_letter_code
_entity_poly.pdbx_strand_id
1 'polypeptide(L)'
;YSGHDIAHVERVTSLALKIAKAEQCQRIDIVEIASLLHDTVDSKLTTSDAATIKLEKFLYSINLDTLTINEIIFIIKHLSYRNGENNQISLSLEGQIVRDADRLDAIGAIGIARAFQFAGHFNEPMWTELPTSSIPSADEITTFEPSAIRHFYDKLLKLKDLMHTETAR
;
A
#
# COMPACT_ATOMS: atom_id res chain seq x y z
N TYR A 1 -14.15 -4.97 -9.18
CA TYR A 1 -12.90 -5.42 -8.53
C TYR A 1 -11.83 -4.35 -8.72
N SER A 2 -11.48 -3.63 -7.64
CA SER A 2 -10.54 -2.49 -7.68
C SER A 2 -9.07 -2.90 -7.44
N GLY A 3 -8.76 -4.20 -7.40
CA GLY A 3 -7.41 -4.69 -7.05
C GLY A 3 -7.13 -4.77 -5.53
N HIS A 4 -8.10 -4.40 -4.69
CA HIS A 4 -8.09 -4.56 -3.23
C HIS A 4 -9.06 -5.69 -2.88
N ASP A 5 -8.64 -6.93 -3.04
CA ASP A 5 -9.41 -8.14 -2.76
C ASP A 5 -8.73 -9.00 -1.69
N ILE A 6 -9.41 -10.07 -1.26
CA ILE A 6 -8.87 -10.99 -0.25
C ILE A 6 -7.51 -11.56 -0.68
N ALA A 7 -7.33 -11.85 -1.98
CA ALA A 7 -6.07 -12.39 -2.47
C ALA A 7 -4.91 -11.37 -2.31
N HIS A 8 -5.17 -10.05 -2.46
CA HIS A 8 -4.20 -9.02 -2.14
C HIS A 8 -3.84 -9.04 -0.66
N VAL A 9 -4.83 -9.04 0.23
CA VAL A 9 -4.60 -9.08 1.68
C VAL A 9 -3.77 -10.31 2.09
N GLU A 10 -4.10 -11.49 1.54
CA GLU A 10 -3.36 -12.73 1.81
C GLU A 10 -1.90 -12.65 1.34
N ARG A 11 -1.63 -12.09 0.14
CA ARG A 11 -0.27 -11.91 -0.37
C ARG A 11 0.52 -10.92 0.48
N VAL A 12 -0.06 -9.77 0.82
CA VAL A 12 0.58 -8.76 1.68
C VAL A 12 0.90 -9.35 3.05
N THR A 13 -0.04 -10.05 3.67
CA THR A 13 0.19 -10.70 4.97
C THR A 13 1.30 -11.75 4.89
N SER A 14 1.29 -12.59 3.86
CA SER A 14 2.35 -13.60 3.65
C SER A 14 3.73 -12.96 3.45
N LEU A 15 3.81 -11.87 2.69
CA LEU A 15 5.06 -11.11 2.50
C LEU A 15 5.50 -10.46 3.81
N ALA A 16 4.60 -9.80 4.53
CA ALA A 16 4.89 -9.14 5.80
C ALA A 16 5.46 -10.13 6.83
N LEU A 17 4.87 -11.31 6.96
CA LEU A 17 5.36 -12.35 7.87
C LEU A 17 6.74 -12.89 7.48
N LYS A 18 7.03 -13.03 6.17
CA LYS A 18 8.36 -13.41 5.68
C LYS A 18 9.40 -12.35 6.00
N ILE A 19 9.09 -11.07 5.75
CA ILE A 19 9.96 -9.94 6.08
C ILE A 19 10.17 -9.88 7.58
N ALA A 20 9.11 -9.95 8.39
CA ALA A 20 9.18 -9.92 9.86
C ALA A 20 10.13 -10.99 10.42
N LYS A 21 10.06 -12.20 9.86
CA LYS A 21 10.95 -13.29 10.24
C LYS A 21 12.42 -12.99 9.89
N ALA A 22 12.68 -12.48 8.69
CA ALA A 22 14.02 -12.15 8.24
C ALA A 22 14.64 -10.98 9.02
N GLU A 23 13.84 -9.95 9.33
CA GLU A 23 14.21 -8.79 10.15
C GLU A 23 14.23 -9.09 11.66
N GLN A 24 13.94 -10.32 12.09
CA GLN A 24 13.91 -10.74 13.50
C GLN A 24 12.93 -9.91 14.34
N CYS A 25 11.82 -9.47 13.75
CA CYS A 25 10.79 -8.70 14.44
C CYS A 25 10.19 -9.54 15.59
N GLN A 26 10.07 -8.92 16.77
CA GLN A 26 9.59 -9.61 17.97
C GLN A 26 8.05 -9.60 18.09
N ARG A 27 7.40 -8.58 17.53
CA ARG A 27 5.95 -8.40 17.62
C ARG A 27 5.26 -8.79 16.31
N ILE A 28 5.39 -10.07 15.95
CA ILE A 28 4.83 -10.63 14.70
C ILE A 28 3.31 -10.52 14.68
N ASP A 29 2.65 -10.60 15.83
CA ASP A 29 1.22 -10.42 16.00
C ASP A 29 0.72 -9.06 15.50
N ILE A 30 1.45 -7.98 15.80
CA ILE A 30 1.12 -6.64 15.29
C ILE A 30 1.28 -6.59 13.76
N VAL A 31 2.35 -7.18 13.22
CA VAL A 31 2.57 -7.25 11.78
C VAL A 31 1.43 -8.00 11.10
N GLU A 32 1.02 -9.15 11.65
CA GLU A 32 -0.07 -9.96 11.09
C GLU A 32 -1.40 -9.21 11.12
N ILE A 33 -1.79 -8.68 12.29
CA ILE A 33 -3.05 -7.95 12.44
C ILE A 33 -3.08 -6.70 11.53
N ALA A 34 -2.01 -5.91 11.52
CA ALA A 34 -1.95 -4.71 10.71
C ALA A 34 -2.01 -5.03 9.21
N SER A 35 -1.33 -6.10 8.75
CA SER A 35 -1.37 -6.51 7.34
C SER A 35 -2.73 -7.09 6.93
N LEU A 36 -3.41 -7.84 7.79
CA LEU A 36 -4.76 -8.36 7.52
C LEU A 36 -5.81 -7.25 7.42
N LEU A 37 -5.62 -6.16 8.16
CA LEU A 37 -6.61 -5.08 8.30
C LEU A 37 -6.23 -3.79 7.55
N HIS A 38 -5.11 -3.76 6.82
CA HIS A 38 -4.53 -2.53 6.27
C HIS A 38 -5.46 -1.75 5.34
N ASP A 39 -6.29 -2.43 4.57
CA ASP A 39 -7.23 -1.81 3.61
C ASP A 39 -8.58 -1.40 4.24
N THR A 40 -8.84 -1.76 5.51
CA THR A 40 -10.16 -1.55 6.13
C THR A 40 -10.54 -0.10 6.35
N VAL A 41 -9.59 0.81 6.38
CA VAL A 41 -9.78 2.26 6.56
C VAL A 41 -9.32 3.08 5.36
N ASP A 42 -9.03 2.46 4.22
CA ASP A 42 -8.64 3.20 3.02
C ASP A 42 -9.81 4.09 2.55
N SER A 43 -9.54 5.38 2.39
CA SER A 43 -10.51 6.39 1.97
C SER A 43 -11.11 6.13 0.59
N LYS A 44 -10.47 5.29 -0.23
CA LYS A 44 -11.00 4.83 -1.52
C LYS A 44 -12.13 3.80 -1.37
N LEU A 45 -12.19 3.12 -0.22
CA LEU A 45 -13.13 2.01 0.02
C LEU A 45 -14.25 2.39 0.99
N THR A 46 -14.04 3.39 1.87
CA THR A 46 -15.01 3.73 2.93
C THR A 46 -14.85 5.16 3.43
N THR A 47 -15.85 5.66 4.19
CA THR A 47 -15.73 6.92 4.92
C THR A 47 -14.80 6.73 6.13
N SER A 48 -13.67 7.42 6.12
CA SER A 48 -12.51 7.24 7.01
C SER A 48 -12.86 7.13 8.51
N ASP A 49 -13.75 7.99 9.03
CA ASP A 49 -14.01 8.03 10.48
C ASP A 49 -14.87 6.85 10.97
N ALA A 50 -15.92 6.49 10.23
CA ALA A 50 -16.77 5.36 10.59
C ALA A 50 -16.03 4.03 10.50
N ALA A 51 -15.13 3.87 9.53
CA ALA A 51 -14.30 2.69 9.39
C ALA A 51 -13.29 2.57 10.53
N THR A 52 -12.65 3.68 10.90
CA THR A 52 -11.72 3.70 12.04
C THR A 52 -12.42 3.29 13.34
N ILE A 53 -13.62 3.80 13.61
CA ILE A 53 -14.41 3.43 14.81
C ILE A 53 -14.75 1.94 14.81
N LYS A 54 -15.11 1.37 13.64
CA LYS A 54 -15.41 -0.06 13.53
C LYS A 54 -14.16 -0.90 13.77
N LEU A 55 -13.03 -0.51 13.19
CA LEU A 55 -11.76 -1.17 13.38
C LEU A 55 -11.35 -1.16 14.86
N GLU A 56 -11.41 -0.01 15.52
CA GLU A 56 -11.10 0.13 16.93
C GLU A 56 -11.96 -0.78 17.82
N LYS A 57 -13.28 -0.79 17.59
CA LYS A 57 -14.21 -1.68 18.31
C LYS A 57 -13.88 -3.16 18.09
N PHE A 58 -13.51 -3.55 16.86
CA PHE A 58 -13.10 -4.90 16.57
C PHE A 58 -11.81 -5.27 17.34
N LEU A 59 -10.80 -4.41 17.33
CA LEU A 59 -9.54 -4.66 18.03
C LEU A 59 -9.74 -4.78 19.56
N TYR A 60 -10.62 -3.97 20.16
CA TYR A 60 -11.03 -4.15 21.55
C TYR A 60 -11.73 -5.48 21.78
N SER A 61 -12.57 -5.94 20.86
CA SER A 61 -13.34 -7.19 20.98
C SER A 61 -12.47 -8.46 21.02
N ILE A 62 -11.25 -8.38 20.46
CA ILE A 62 -10.25 -9.46 20.52
C ILE A 62 -9.25 -9.29 21.68
N ASN A 63 -9.59 -8.45 22.65
CA ASN A 63 -8.86 -8.23 23.91
C ASN A 63 -7.43 -7.66 23.74
N LEU A 64 -7.19 -6.83 22.73
CA LEU A 64 -5.95 -6.07 22.63
C LEU A 64 -5.98 -4.88 23.60
N ASP A 65 -4.83 -4.53 24.14
CA ASP A 65 -4.69 -3.33 24.99
C ASP A 65 -4.69 -2.04 24.14
N THR A 66 -4.99 -0.92 24.79
CA THR A 66 -5.13 0.38 24.12
C THR A 66 -3.86 0.84 23.39
N LEU A 67 -2.67 0.55 23.93
CA LEU A 67 -1.41 0.97 23.30
C LEU A 67 -1.18 0.21 21.99
N THR A 68 -1.39 -1.10 22.00
CA THR A 68 -1.33 -1.96 20.82
C THR A 68 -2.37 -1.55 19.76
N ILE A 69 -3.60 -1.26 20.18
CA ILE A 69 -4.66 -0.78 19.27
C ILE A 69 -4.25 0.54 18.61
N ASN A 70 -3.77 1.51 19.37
CA ASN A 70 -3.35 2.79 18.83
C ASN A 70 -2.19 2.65 17.84
N GLU A 71 -1.24 1.76 18.10
CA GLU A 71 -0.13 1.48 17.21
C GLU A 71 -0.63 0.85 15.88
N ILE A 72 -1.48 -0.17 15.94
CA ILE A 72 -2.06 -0.80 14.75
C ILE A 72 -2.83 0.22 13.91
N ILE A 73 -3.68 1.03 14.52
CA ILE A 73 -4.44 2.08 13.81
C ILE A 73 -3.50 3.12 13.20
N PHE A 74 -2.45 3.52 13.92
CA PHE A 74 -1.44 4.45 13.40
C PHE A 74 -0.72 3.88 12.18
N ILE A 75 -0.28 2.62 12.23
CA ILE A 75 0.31 1.90 11.10
C ILE A 75 -0.64 1.94 9.91
N ILE A 76 -1.86 1.44 10.05
CA ILE A 76 -2.84 1.31 8.98
C ILE A 76 -3.14 2.68 8.32
N LYS A 77 -3.30 3.75 9.10
CA LYS A 77 -3.56 5.10 8.58
C LYS A 77 -2.42 5.68 7.76
N HIS A 78 -1.19 5.21 7.95
CA HIS A 78 0.00 5.78 7.31
C HIS A 78 0.68 4.83 6.32
N LEU A 79 0.08 3.70 5.96
CA LEU A 79 0.64 2.76 4.97
C LEU A 79 0.59 3.28 3.55
N SER A 80 -0.57 3.82 3.13
CA SER A 80 -0.81 4.20 1.74
C SER A 80 0.17 5.28 1.26
N TYR A 81 0.49 5.26 -0.03
CA TYR A 81 1.48 6.16 -0.64
C TYR A 81 1.09 7.64 -0.57
N ARG A 82 -0.21 7.97 -0.77
CA ARG A 82 -0.76 9.35 -0.76
C ARG A 82 0.14 10.37 -1.45
N ASN A 83 0.48 10.13 -2.70
CA ASN A 83 1.38 10.98 -3.48
C ASN A 83 2.74 11.26 -2.79
N GLY A 84 3.18 10.36 -1.92
CA GLY A 84 4.44 10.49 -1.18
C GLY A 84 4.32 11.14 0.21
N GLU A 85 3.18 11.71 0.59
CA GLU A 85 2.99 12.37 1.90
C GLU A 85 3.35 11.46 3.07
N ASN A 86 2.89 10.21 3.04
CA ASN A 86 3.16 9.25 4.09
C ASN A 86 4.62 8.76 4.15
N ASN A 87 5.45 9.03 3.15
CA ASN A 87 6.87 8.65 3.19
C ASN A 87 7.65 9.37 4.29
N GLN A 88 7.19 10.56 4.70
CA GLN A 88 7.79 11.34 5.78
C GLN A 88 7.39 10.85 7.18
N ILE A 89 6.39 9.99 7.28
CA ILE A 89 5.92 9.47 8.56
C ILE A 89 6.80 8.30 9.01
N SER A 90 7.47 8.49 10.14
CA SER A 90 8.26 7.43 10.79
C SER A 90 7.32 6.39 11.39
N LEU A 91 7.50 5.13 11.01
CA LEU A 91 6.79 3.97 11.56
C LEU A 91 7.74 3.12 12.41
N SER A 92 7.15 2.38 13.36
CA SER A 92 7.85 1.28 14.04
C SER A 92 8.34 0.23 13.04
N LEU A 93 9.20 -0.69 13.46
CA LEU A 93 9.67 -1.79 12.60
C LEU A 93 8.49 -2.58 12.02
N GLU A 94 7.48 -2.86 12.84
CA GLU A 94 6.25 -3.54 12.43
C GLU A 94 5.54 -2.78 11.29
N GLY A 95 5.39 -1.48 11.45
CA GLY A 95 4.78 -0.62 10.44
C GLY A 95 5.60 -0.51 9.16
N GLN A 96 6.93 -0.46 9.25
CA GLN A 96 7.83 -0.49 8.10
C GLN A 96 7.69 -1.80 7.32
N ILE A 97 7.64 -2.94 8.02
CA ILE A 97 7.45 -4.27 7.42
C ILE A 97 6.14 -4.35 6.66
N VAL A 98 5.03 -3.91 7.26
CA VAL A 98 3.71 -3.96 6.60
C VAL A 98 3.66 -3.02 5.40
N ARG A 99 4.24 -1.81 5.51
CA ARG A 99 4.34 -0.84 4.41
C ARG A 99 5.14 -1.41 3.24
N ASP A 100 6.26 -2.05 3.51
CA ASP A 100 7.11 -2.66 2.49
C ASP A 100 6.40 -3.83 1.81
N ALA A 101 5.70 -4.68 2.57
CA ALA A 101 4.93 -5.79 2.02
C ALA A 101 3.80 -5.33 1.08
N ASP A 102 3.06 -4.28 1.43
CA ASP A 102 2.04 -3.68 0.55
C ASP A 102 2.66 -3.09 -0.72
N ARG A 103 3.80 -2.41 -0.60
CA ARG A 103 4.53 -1.86 -1.74
C ARG A 103 5.08 -2.94 -2.67
N LEU A 104 5.57 -4.05 -2.12
CA LEU A 104 6.05 -5.19 -2.92
C LEU A 104 4.92 -5.82 -3.73
N ASP A 105 3.70 -5.93 -3.19
CA ASP A 105 2.53 -6.44 -3.93
C ASP A 105 2.05 -5.47 -5.03
N ALA A 106 2.47 -4.20 -4.97
CA ALA A 106 2.18 -3.21 -6.00
C ALA A 106 3.18 -3.20 -7.17
N ILE A 107 4.25 -3.98 -7.12
CA ILE A 107 5.29 -4.06 -8.16
C ILE A 107 5.39 -5.48 -8.75
N GLY A 108 6.29 -5.67 -9.73
CA GLY A 108 6.42 -6.94 -10.44
C GLY A 108 5.19 -7.28 -11.29
N ALA A 109 5.08 -8.53 -11.72
CA ALA A 109 4.02 -8.97 -12.64
C ALA A 109 2.61 -8.78 -12.07
N ILE A 110 2.40 -9.06 -10.79
CA ILE A 110 1.10 -8.85 -10.11
C ILE A 110 0.77 -7.37 -10.05
N GLY A 111 1.73 -6.52 -9.70
CA GLY A 111 1.55 -5.07 -9.66
C GLY A 111 1.16 -4.49 -11.03
N ILE A 112 1.80 -4.96 -12.11
CA ILE A 112 1.43 -4.58 -13.49
C ILE A 112 -0.03 -4.96 -13.77
N ALA A 113 -0.41 -6.22 -13.50
CA ALA A 113 -1.78 -6.69 -13.74
C ALA A 113 -2.81 -5.88 -12.93
N ARG A 114 -2.52 -5.60 -11.65
CA ARG A 114 -3.38 -4.79 -10.78
C ARG A 114 -3.54 -3.35 -11.26
N ALA A 115 -2.47 -2.72 -11.77
CA ALA A 115 -2.53 -1.36 -12.30
C ALA A 115 -3.49 -1.25 -13.50
N PHE A 116 -3.42 -2.20 -14.43
CA PHE A 116 -4.34 -2.23 -15.58
C PHE A 116 -5.76 -2.62 -15.19
N GLN A 117 -5.92 -3.53 -14.22
CA GLN A 117 -7.25 -3.88 -13.69
C GLN A 117 -7.92 -2.67 -13.01
N PHE A 118 -7.16 -1.90 -12.22
CA PHE A 118 -7.64 -0.67 -11.58
C PHE A 118 -8.06 0.36 -12.63
N ALA A 119 -7.21 0.64 -13.60
CA ALA A 119 -7.51 1.57 -14.68
C ALA A 119 -8.78 1.16 -15.46
N GLY A 120 -8.91 -0.11 -15.79
CA GLY A 120 -10.12 -0.64 -16.44
C GLY A 120 -11.39 -0.49 -15.59
N HIS A 121 -11.29 -0.66 -14.27
CA HIS A 121 -12.42 -0.49 -13.36
C HIS A 121 -12.91 0.96 -13.29
N PHE A 122 -12.01 1.93 -13.34
CA PHE A 122 -12.33 3.36 -13.26
C PHE A 122 -12.45 4.03 -14.63
N ASN A 123 -12.45 3.26 -15.73
CA ASN A 123 -12.48 3.76 -17.11
C ASN A 123 -11.31 4.72 -17.42
N GLU A 124 -10.17 4.55 -16.77
CA GLU A 124 -8.95 5.25 -17.13
C GLU A 124 -8.34 4.64 -18.39
N PRO A 125 -7.82 5.47 -19.34
CA PRO A 125 -7.16 4.95 -20.53
C PRO A 125 -5.89 4.17 -20.17
N MET A 126 -5.52 3.21 -21.01
CA MET A 126 -4.24 2.51 -20.87
C MET A 126 -3.08 3.48 -21.03
N TRP A 127 -3.19 4.36 -22.01
CA TRP A 127 -2.18 5.33 -22.39
C TRP A 127 -2.85 6.59 -22.94
N THR A 128 -2.26 7.74 -22.72
CA THR A 128 -2.65 9.01 -23.31
C THR A 128 -1.76 9.32 -24.50
N GLU A 129 -2.31 9.97 -25.53
CA GLU A 129 -1.55 10.32 -26.74
C GLU A 129 -0.29 11.09 -26.41
N LEU A 130 0.82 10.61 -26.98
CA LEU A 130 2.11 11.29 -26.85
C LEU A 130 2.22 12.41 -27.87
N PRO A 131 2.87 13.52 -27.54
CA PRO A 131 3.37 14.47 -28.54
C PRO A 131 4.31 13.71 -29.49
N THR A 132 4.12 13.86 -30.77
CA THR A 132 4.51 12.95 -31.85
C THR A 132 6.03 12.89 -32.20
N SER A 133 6.94 13.52 -31.47
CA SER A 133 8.31 13.68 -31.98
C SER A 133 9.43 13.13 -31.12
N SER A 134 9.19 12.69 -29.87
CA SER A 134 10.25 12.13 -29.01
C SER A 134 9.66 11.22 -27.93
N ILE A 135 10.47 10.29 -27.43
CA ILE A 135 10.13 9.53 -26.21
C ILE A 135 10.16 10.53 -25.05
N PRO A 136 9.03 10.76 -24.35
CA PRO A 136 8.98 11.74 -23.27
C PRO A 136 9.84 11.29 -22.09
N SER A 137 10.40 12.25 -21.38
CA SER A 137 11.04 12.01 -20.08
C SER A 137 10.03 11.56 -19.02
N ALA A 138 10.51 10.96 -17.92
CA ALA A 138 9.67 10.56 -16.79
C ALA A 138 8.89 11.77 -16.22
N ASP A 139 9.51 12.94 -16.15
CA ASP A 139 8.88 14.17 -15.63
C ASP A 139 7.77 14.66 -16.56
N GLU A 140 7.98 14.61 -17.88
CA GLU A 140 6.94 14.98 -18.86
C GLU A 140 5.74 14.03 -18.77
N ILE A 141 5.95 12.72 -18.58
CA ILE A 141 4.86 11.74 -18.45
C ILE A 141 3.95 12.07 -17.26
N THR A 142 4.50 12.58 -16.15
CA THR A 142 3.70 12.95 -14.97
C THR A 142 2.80 14.18 -15.21
N THR A 143 2.99 14.92 -16.30
CA THR A 143 2.12 16.05 -16.69
C THR A 143 0.96 15.66 -17.61
N PHE A 144 0.93 14.42 -18.13
CA PHE A 144 -0.12 13.95 -19.02
C PHE A 144 -1.43 13.68 -18.29
N GLU A 145 -2.50 13.47 -19.03
CA GLU A 145 -3.77 13.03 -18.44
C GLU A 145 -3.60 11.68 -17.72
N PRO A 146 -4.36 11.41 -16.66
CA PRO A 146 -4.31 10.16 -15.92
C PRO A 146 -4.44 8.95 -16.85
N SER A 147 -3.60 7.93 -16.62
CA SER A 147 -3.63 6.68 -17.37
C SER A 147 -2.93 5.57 -16.58
N ALA A 148 -3.18 4.31 -16.95
CA ALA A 148 -2.48 3.19 -16.36
C ALA A 148 -0.96 3.32 -16.47
N ILE A 149 -0.45 3.73 -17.63
CA ILE A 149 1.01 3.90 -17.86
C ILE A 149 1.55 5.08 -17.06
N ARG A 150 0.85 6.21 -17.02
CA ARG A 150 1.28 7.35 -16.19
C ARG A 150 1.45 6.94 -14.71
N HIS A 151 0.56 6.09 -14.19
CA HIS A 151 0.63 5.60 -12.81
C HIS A 151 1.96 4.91 -12.46
N PHE A 152 2.63 4.28 -13.44
CA PHE A 152 3.98 3.72 -13.23
C PHE A 152 4.98 4.82 -12.85
N TYR A 153 4.94 5.94 -13.54
CA TYR A 153 5.86 7.08 -13.31
C TYR A 153 5.49 7.90 -12.08
N ASP A 154 4.19 8.07 -11.82
CA ASP A 154 3.71 8.78 -10.64
C ASP A 154 4.06 8.04 -9.35
N LYS A 155 4.00 6.70 -9.35
CA LYS A 155 4.09 5.90 -8.15
C LYS A 155 4.98 4.66 -8.28
N LEU A 156 4.64 3.71 -9.18
CA LEU A 156 5.11 2.33 -9.06
C LEU A 156 6.63 2.21 -9.23
N LEU A 157 7.23 2.94 -10.16
CA LEU A 157 8.68 2.93 -10.39
C LEU A 157 9.48 3.56 -9.23
N LYS A 158 8.83 4.38 -8.41
CA LYS A 158 9.46 5.03 -7.25
C LYS A 158 9.48 4.12 -6.02
N LEU A 159 8.59 3.13 -5.94
CA LEU A 159 8.38 2.33 -4.73
C LEU A 159 9.63 1.54 -4.32
N LYS A 160 10.44 1.05 -5.26
CA LYS A 160 11.66 0.29 -4.97
C LYS A 160 12.67 1.09 -4.11
N ASP A 161 12.74 2.41 -4.35
CA ASP A 161 13.67 3.30 -3.64
C ASP A 161 13.11 3.78 -2.29
N LEU A 162 11.88 3.40 -1.97
CA LEU A 162 11.15 3.78 -0.76
C LEU A 162 10.96 2.62 0.22
N MET A 163 11.62 1.49 0.00
CA MET A 163 11.60 0.36 0.93
C MET A 163 12.42 0.69 2.18
N HIS A 164 11.94 0.24 3.33
CA HIS A 164 12.52 0.53 4.64
C HIS A 164 13.43 -0.57 5.13
N THR A 165 12.96 -1.83 5.01
CA THR A 165 13.66 -3.00 5.53
C THR A 165 14.73 -3.50 4.56
N GLU A 166 15.80 -4.08 5.09
CA GLU A 166 16.86 -4.67 4.25
C GLU A 166 16.32 -5.84 3.41
N THR A 167 15.39 -6.59 3.95
CA THR A 167 14.76 -7.75 3.29
C THR A 167 13.91 -7.35 2.08
N ALA A 168 13.32 -6.15 2.08
CA ALA A 168 12.46 -5.68 0.99
C ALA A 168 13.24 -4.96 -0.13
N ARG A 169 14.46 -4.51 0.11
CA ARG A 169 15.36 -3.85 -0.86
C ARG A 169 16.00 -4.83 -1.81
#